data_511cbd76c75359a18f15d634e9516983
#
_entry.id   511cbd76c75359a18f15d634e9516983
#
_cell.length_a   1.000
_cell.length_b   1.000
_cell.length_c   1.000
_cell.angle_alpha   90.00
_cell.angle_beta   90.00
_cell.angle_gamma   90.00
#
_symmetry.space_group_name_H-M   'P 1'
#
loop_
_entity.id
_entity.type
_entity.pdbx_description
1 polymer ?
#
loop_
_entity_poly.entity_id
_entity_poly.type
_entity_poly.pdbx_seq_one_letter_code
_entity_poly.pdbx_strand_id
1 'polypeptide(L)'
;KAARLNVGLPAEGRIILFVSQKVTDERKGMEYFIDAIDRLVKQHPELKDNTSVAVLGGNTQLVCDRLALKAYPLGYVSDERRIVDIYRSADMYVLPSLEDNLPNTIMEAMACGVPCVGFRVGGIPEMIEHRRTGYVANFKDSADLATGMNWVLQEADTEQLGSACVSKVARCYSGQSVAMRYIEVYNELIALKRYIV
;
A
#
# COMPACT_ATOMS: atom_id res chain seq x y z
N LYS A 1 13.24 -6.17 -11.57
CA LYS A 1 13.79 -5.43 -12.74
C LYS A 1 12.84 -5.51 -13.95
N ALA A 2 12.42 -6.70 -14.41
CA ALA A 2 11.57 -6.82 -15.60
C ALA A 2 10.27 -5.99 -15.45
N ALA A 3 9.53 -6.12 -14.34
CA ALA A 3 8.30 -5.37 -14.09
C ALA A 3 8.50 -3.84 -14.19
N ARG A 4 9.60 -3.32 -13.65
CA ARG A 4 9.93 -1.88 -13.73
C ARG A 4 10.09 -1.39 -15.15
N LEU A 5 10.83 -2.15 -15.97
CA LEU A 5 11.04 -1.81 -17.39
C LEU A 5 9.72 -1.84 -18.18
N ASN A 6 8.85 -2.83 -17.91
CA ASN A 6 7.54 -2.96 -18.57
C ASN A 6 6.63 -1.75 -18.32
N VAL A 7 6.78 -1.08 -17.19
CA VAL A 7 5.93 0.06 -16.81
C VAL A 7 6.64 1.42 -16.93
N GLY A 8 7.89 1.44 -17.42
CA GLY A 8 8.65 2.68 -17.67
C GLY A 8 9.25 3.30 -16.41
N LEU A 9 9.50 2.50 -15.37
CA LEU A 9 10.16 2.91 -14.13
C LEU A 9 11.66 2.59 -14.13
N PRO A 10 12.48 3.29 -13.31
CA PRO A 10 13.89 3.02 -13.22
C PRO A 10 14.17 1.59 -12.74
N ALA A 11 15.13 0.93 -13.37
CA ALA A 11 15.51 -0.45 -13.04
C ALA A 11 16.15 -0.58 -11.66
N GLU A 12 16.83 0.46 -11.21
CA GLU A 12 17.55 0.54 -9.94
C GLU A 12 16.91 1.58 -9.01
N GLY A 13 17.34 1.57 -7.75
CA GLY A 13 16.83 2.45 -6.71
C GLY A 13 15.54 1.93 -6.05
N ARG A 14 14.92 2.75 -5.21
CA ARG A 14 13.70 2.44 -4.48
C ARG A 14 12.49 3.11 -5.14
N ILE A 15 11.37 2.43 -5.17
CA ILE A 15 10.10 2.93 -5.71
C ILE A 15 9.04 2.93 -4.62
N ILE A 16 8.54 4.11 -4.29
CA ILE A 16 7.36 4.32 -3.45
C ILE A 16 6.15 4.40 -4.37
N LEU A 17 5.16 3.54 -4.19
CA LEU A 17 3.93 3.54 -4.98
C LEU A 17 2.80 4.24 -4.22
N PHE A 18 2.10 5.14 -4.89
CA PHE A 18 0.82 5.69 -4.48
C PHE A 18 -0.23 5.37 -5.53
N VAL A 19 -1.40 4.87 -5.11
CA VAL A 19 -2.51 4.50 -6.01
C VAL A 19 -3.79 5.18 -5.56
N SER A 20 -4.44 5.88 -6.48
CA SER A 20 -5.78 6.43 -6.27
C SER A 20 -6.52 6.54 -7.58
N GLN A 21 -7.81 6.23 -7.61
CA GLN A 21 -8.62 6.43 -8.82
C GLN A 21 -8.57 7.88 -9.32
N LYS A 22 -8.61 8.83 -8.38
CA LYS A 22 -8.34 10.27 -8.60
C LYS A 22 -7.42 10.76 -7.49
N VAL A 23 -6.23 11.22 -7.82
CA VAL A 23 -5.26 11.74 -6.83
C VAL A 23 -5.74 13.02 -6.14
N THR A 24 -6.75 13.67 -6.69
CA THR A 24 -7.42 14.87 -6.11
C THR A 24 -8.54 14.50 -5.12
N ASP A 25 -8.80 13.21 -4.85
CA ASP A 25 -9.74 12.81 -3.80
C ASP A 25 -9.08 13.02 -2.43
N GLU A 26 -9.56 14.04 -1.70
CA GLU A 26 -9.03 14.43 -0.39
C GLU A 26 -9.03 13.28 0.62
N ARG A 27 -10.02 12.35 0.51
CA ARG A 27 -10.10 11.17 1.39
C ARG A 27 -8.90 10.24 1.25
N LYS A 28 -8.17 10.29 0.14
CA LYS A 28 -6.96 9.49 -0.10
C LYS A 28 -5.69 10.08 0.54
N GLY A 29 -5.81 11.26 1.18
CA GLY A 29 -4.78 11.82 2.03
C GLY A 29 -3.51 12.27 1.30
N MET A 30 -3.64 12.71 0.04
CA MET A 30 -2.50 13.13 -0.78
C MET A 30 -1.65 14.22 -0.11
N GLU A 31 -2.28 15.18 0.58
CA GLU A 31 -1.55 16.25 1.27
C GLU A 31 -0.65 15.70 2.39
N TYR A 32 -1.13 14.69 3.12
CA TYR A 32 -0.32 14.00 4.14
C TYR A 32 0.82 13.20 3.52
N PHE A 33 0.60 12.63 2.32
CA PHE A 33 1.65 11.94 1.58
C PHE A 33 2.77 12.90 1.15
N ILE A 34 2.41 14.06 0.59
CA ILE A 34 3.38 15.07 0.17
C ILE A 34 4.18 15.58 1.38
N ASP A 35 3.51 15.95 2.48
CA ASP A 35 4.19 16.40 3.70
C ASP A 35 5.10 15.29 4.28
N ALA A 36 4.68 14.02 4.22
CA ALA A 36 5.51 12.90 4.66
C ALA A 36 6.77 12.72 3.79
N ILE A 37 6.65 12.85 2.47
CA ILE A 37 7.80 12.82 1.55
C ILE A 37 8.76 13.98 1.84
N ASP A 38 8.25 15.20 2.06
CA ASP A 38 9.08 16.36 2.38
C ASP A 38 9.86 16.16 3.69
N ARG A 39 9.20 15.62 4.72
CA ARG A 39 9.83 15.27 6.00
C ARG A 39 10.88 14.19 5.84
N LEU A 40 10.54 13.13 5.12
CA LEU A 40 11.44 12.00 4.84
C LEU A 40 12.73 12.49 4.18
N VAL A 41 12.61 13.29 3.11
CA VAL A 41 13.75 13.83 2.38
C VAL A 41 14.55 14.84 3.21
N LYS A 42 13.89 15.62 4.06
CA LYS A 42 14.57 16.55 4.97
C LYS A 42 15.42 15.83 6.02
N GLN A 43 14.92 14.70 6.54
CA GLN A 43 15.61 13.88 7.54
C GLN A 43 16.67 12.97 6.91
N HIS A 44 16.43 12.50 5.68
CA HIS A 44 17.25 11.55 4.92
C HIS A 44 17.52 12.06 3.51
N PRO A 45 18.37 13.10 3.34
CA PRO A 45 18.64 13.73 2.02
C PRO A 45 19.20 12.76 0.98
N GLU A 46 19.91 11.74 1.41
CA GLU A 46 20.52 10.68 0.56
C GLU A 46 19.46 9.88 -0.22
N LEU A 47 18.21 9.86 0.24
CA LEU A 47 17.12 9.18 -0.48
C LEU A 47 16.79 9.83 -1.82
N LYS A 48 17.12 11.12 -2.02
CA LYS A 48 16.87 11.81 -3.30
C LYS A 48 17.56 11.16 -4.48
N ASP A 49 18.72 10.58 -4.26
CA ASP A 49 19.56 10.05 -5.33
C ASP A 49 19.12 8.64 -5.78
N ASN A 50 18.42 7.91 -4.91
CA ASN A 50 18.11 6.51 -5.16
C ASN A 50 16.63 6.14 -4.95
N THR A 51 15.76 7.10 -4.64
CA THR A 51 14.34 6.86 -4.39
C THR A 51 13.46 7.68 -5.30
N SER A 52 12.42 7.08 -5.81
CA SER A 52 11.43 7.73 -6.68
C SER A 52 10.02 7.37 -6.24
N VAL A 53 9.03 8.18 -6.68
CA VAL A 53 7.61 7.94 -6.43
C VAL A 53 6.93 7.57 -7.74
N ALA A 54 6.19 6.47 -7.77
CA ALA A 54 5.28 6.13 -8.85
C ALA A 54 3.84 6.47 -8.42
N VAL A 55 3.12 7.22 -9.24
CA VAL A 55 1.76 7.66 -8.94
C VAL A 55 0.81 7.08 -9.99
N LEU A 56 -0.09 6.19 -9.56
CA LEU A 56 -1.09 5.54 -10.42
C LEU A 56 -2.47 6.15 -10.19
N GLY A 57 -3.14 6.56 -11.27
CA GLY A 57 -4.52 7.06 -11.25
C GLY A 57 -4.76 8.25 -12.16
N GLY A 58 -5.92 8.87 -12.03
CA GLY A 58 -6.25 10.10 -12.78
C GLY A 58 -5.60 11.35 -12.18
N ASN A 59 -5.22 12.31 -13.03
CA ASN A 59 -4.65 13.62 -12.66
C ASN A 59 -3.27 13.55 -11.97
N THR A 60 -2.49 12.51 -12.20
CA THR A 60 -1.22 12.22 -11.51
C THR A 60 -0.18 13.32 -11.67
N GLN A 61 -0.16 14.04 -12.81
CA GLN A 61 0.80 15.12 -13.07
C GLN A 61 0.69 16.23 -12.03
N LEU A 62 -0.52 16.59 -11.60
CA LEU A 62 -0.76 17.65 -10.61
C LEU A 62 -0.08 17.38 -9.26
N VAL A 63 0.17 16.13 -8.96
CA VAL A 63 0.81 15.71 -7.71
C VAL A 63 2.30 15.51 -7.90
N CYS A 64 2.71 14.92 -9.03
CA CYS A 64 4.12 14.65 -9.29
C CYS A 64 4.99 15.91 -9.21
N ASP A 65 4.47 17.05 -9.69
CA ASP A 65 5.19 18.35 -9.67
C ASP A 65 5.36 18.92 -8.25
N ARG A 66 4.66 18.38 -7.24
CA ARG A 66 4.70 18.83 -5.85
C ARG A 66 5.60 17.97 -4.94
N LEU A 67 6.07 16.85 -5.44
CA LEU A 67 6.85 15.89 -4.63
C LEU A 67 8.34 16.27 -4.60
N ALA A 68 8.97 16.20 -3.43
CA ALA A 68 10.40 16.45 -3.26
C ALA A 68 11.30 15.32 -3.80
N LEU A 69 10.72 14.18 -4.16
CA LEU A 69 11.38 13.06 -4.86
C LEU A 69 11.00 13.06 -6.34
N LYS A 70 11.86 12.47 -7.16
CA LYS A 70 11.54 12.26 -8.57
C LYS A 70 10.28 11.41 -8.70
N ALA A 71 9.28 11.92 -9.42
CA ALA A 71 7.98 11.28 -9.54
C ALA A 71 7.69 10.85 -10.98
N TYR A 72 7.01 9.70 -11.10
CA TYR A 72 6.60 9.09 -12.37
C TYR A 72 5.07 8.99 -12.41
N PRO A 73 4.40 9.83 -13.22
CA PRO A 73 2.97 9.76 -13.43
C PRO A 73 2.64 8.56 -14.33
N LEU A 74 2.01 7.53 -13.79
CA LEU A 74 1.63 6.34 -14.55
C LEU A 74 0.27 6.48 -15.24
N GLY A 75 -0.50 7.52 -14.87
CA GLY A 75 -1.84 7.73 -15.41
C GLY A 75 -2.85 6.65 -14.95
N TYR A 76 -4.00 6.61 -15.61
CA TYR A 76 -5.02 5.58 -15.38
C TYR A 76 -4.67 4.31 -16.17
N VAL A 77 -4.71 3.16 -15.50
CA VAL A 77 -4.44 1.86 -16.10
C VAL A 77 -5.61 0.92 -15.78
N SER A 78 -6.14 0.24 -16.80
CA SER A 78 -7.21 -0.76 -16.67
C SER A 78 -6.75 -2.19 -17.03
N ASP A 79 -5.57 -2.35 -17.60
CA ASP A 79 -5.00 -3.67 -17.90
C ASP A 79 -4.49 -4.32 -16.62
N GLU A 80 -5.06 -5.47 -16.27
CA GLU A 80 -4.73 -6.18 -15.01
C GLU A 80 -3.26 -6.61 -14.93
N ARG A 81 -2.67 -7.05 -16.05
CA ARG A 81 -1.26 -7.49 -16.08
C ARG A 81 -0.34 -6.30 -15.81
N ARG A 82 -0.67 -5.15 -16.40
CA ARG A 82 0.08 -3.92 -16.18
C ARG A 82 -0.07 -3.42 -14.73
N ILE A 83 -1.25 -3.55 -14.13
CA ILE A 83 -1.47 -3.24 -12.70
C ILE A 83 -0.59 -4.13 -11.82
N VAL A 84 -0.53 -5.43 -12.08
CA VAL A 84 0.36 -6.36 -11.35
C VAL A 84 1.84 -5.96 -11.50
N ASP A 85 2.28 -5.60 -12.73
CA ASP A 85 3.65 -5.14 -12.95
C ASP A 85 3.94 -3.83 -12.20
N ILE A 86 2.96 -2.91 -12.10
CA ILE A 86 3.08 -1.67 -11.32
C ILE A 86 3.29 -2.00 -9.83
N TYR A 87 2.46 -2.86 -9.23
CA TYR A 87 2.68 -3.27 -7.84
C TYR A 87 4.04 -3.94 -7.67
N ARG A 88 4.40 -4.92 -8.50
CA ARG A 88 5.69 -5.64 -8.44
C ARG A 88 6.91 -4.75 -8.68
N SER A 89 6.73 -3.57 -9.24
CA SER A 89 7.81 -2.59 -9.44
C SER A 89 8.16 -1.82 -8.18
N ALA A 90 7.25 -1.78 -7.20
CA ALA A 90 7.37 -0.99 -5.98
C ALA A 90 8.13 -1.73 -4.86
N ASP A 91 8.86 -0.98 -4.04
CA ASP A 91 9.47 -1.46 -2.80
C ASP A 91 8.54 -1.24 -1.60
N MET A 92 7.61 -0.29 -1.69
CA MET A 92 6.51 -0.13 -0.75
C MET A 92 5.31 0.56 -1.41
N TYR A 93 4.13 0.31 -0.85
CA TYR A 93 2.89 1.00 -1.16
C TYR A 93 2.45 1.89 0.00
N VAL A 94 2.11 3.15 -0.27
CA VAL A 94 1.66 4.10 0.75
C VAL A 94 0.20 4.47 0.51
N LEU A 95 -0.64 4.26 1.53
CA LEU A 95 -2.06 4.61 1.52
C LEU A 95 -2.42 5.45 2.76
N PRO A 96 -2.26 6.77 2.73
CA PRO A 96 -2.58 7.67 3.84
C PRO A 96 -4.05 8.08 3.82
N SER A 97 -4.97 7.15 3.52
CA SER A 97 -6.39 7.42 3.47
C SER A 97 -6.91 7.97 4.79
N LEU A 98 -7.81 8.95 4.71
CA LEU A 98 -8.52 9.53 5.85
C LEU A 98 -9.79 8.75 6.17
N GLU A 99 -10.34 8.07 5.16
CA GLU A 99 -11.51 7.20 5.26
C GLU A 99 -11.30 6.02 4.31
N ASP A 100 -11.27 4.82 4.85
CA ASP A 100 -11.24 3.59 4.06
C ASP A 100 -11.72 2.43 4.90
N ASN A 101 -12.55 1.56 4.35
CA ASN A 101 -13.04 0.41 5.10
C ASN A 101 -12.06 -0.76 5.01
N LEU A 102 -11.99 -1.39 3.85
CA LEU A 102 -11.08 -2.53 3.57
C LEU A 102 -10.49 -2.34 2.17
N PRO A 103 -9.45 -1.49 2.01
CA PRO A 103 -8.96 -1.09 0.70
C PRO A 103 -8.35 -2.25 -0.09
N ASN A 104 -8.95 -2.59 -1.22
CA ASN A 104 -8.45 -3.65 -2.11
C ASN A 104 -7.00 -3.41 -2.55
N THR A 105 -6.60 -2.15 -2.70
CA THR A 105 -5.24 -1.77 -3.09
C THR A 105 -4.17 -2.25 -2.10
N ILE A 106 -4.47 -2.35 -0.81
CA ILE A 106 -3.58 -2.99 0.18
C ILE A 106 -3.48 -4.49 -0.08
N MET A 107 -4.61 -5.18 -0.33
CA MET A 107 -4.58 -6.62 -0.65
C MET A 107 -3.78 -6.89 -1.93
N GLU A 108 -3.98 -6.08 -2.96
CA GLU A 108 -3.28 -6.19 -4.25
C GLU A 108 -1.77 -5.99 -4.08
N ALA A 109 -1.36 -4.93 -3.36
CA ALA A 109 0.04 -4.67 -3.05
C ALA A 109 0.67 -5.83 -2.28
N MET A 110 0.03 -6.26 -1.17
CA MET A 110 0.52 -7.36 -0.34
C MET A 110 0.53 -8.69 -1.08
N ALA A 111 -0.42 -8.96 -1.98
CA ALA A 111 -0.42 -10.15 -2.84
C ALA A 111 0.78 -10.17 -3.79
N CYS A 112 1.27 -9.00 -4.19
CA CYS A 112 2.50 -8.83 -4.97
C CYS A 112 3.79 -8.83 -4.12
N GLY A 113 3.68 -9.05 -2.80
CA GLY A 113 4.81 -9.03 -1.88
C GLY A 113 5.30 -7.63 -1.53
N VAL A 114 4.46 -6.61 -1.69
CA VAL A 114 4.82 -5.21 -1.43
C VAL A 114 4.33 -4.80 -0.04
N PRO A 115 5.23 -4.41 0.88
CA PRO A 115 4.84 -3.92 2.19
C PRO A 115 4.07 -2.60 2.09
N CYS A 116 3.12 -2.41 3.00
CA CYS A 116 2.23 -1.27 2.98
C CYS A 116 2.45 -0.33 4.17
N VAL A 117 2.38 0.98 3.92
CA VAL A 117 2.38 2.02 4.96
C VAL A 117 1.07 2.79 4.88
N GLY A 118 0.34 2.88 5.98
CA GLY A 118 -0.96 3.56 5.99
C GLY A 118 -1.35 4.07 7.36
N PHE A 119 -2.38 4.92 7.41
CA PHE A 119 -2.89 5.45 8.67
C PHE A 119 -3.73 4.43 9.45
N ARG A 120 -3.76 4.60 10.75
CA ARG A 120 -4.65 3.87 11.68
C ARG A 120 -6.09 4.37 11.52
N VAL A 121 -6.77 3.92 10.46
CA VAL A 121 -8.17 4.27 10.15
C VAL A 121 -8.88 3.09 9.50
N GLY A 122 -10.17 2.94 9.79
CA GLY A 122 -11.02 1.89 9.25
C GLY A 122 -10.40 0.49 9.40
N GLY A 123 -10.40 -0.31 8.34
CA GLY A 123 -9.83 -1.66 8.34
C GLY A 123 -8.33 -1.73 8.03
N ILE A 124 -7.64 -0.60 7.77
CA ILE A 124 -6.21 -0.59 7.47
C ILE A 124 -5.37 -1.29 8.56
N PRO A 125 -5.59 -1.06 9.88
CA PRO A 125 -4.85 -1.74 10.93
C PRO A 125 -5.10 -3.25 11.03
N GLU A 126 -6.22 -3.75 10.49
CA GLU A 126 -6.49 -5.18 10.38
C GLU A 126 -5.69 -5.80 9.24
N MET A 127 -5.53 -5.06 8.14
CA MET A 127 -4.84 -5.53 6.95
C MET A 127 -3.33 -5.50 7.12
N ILE A 128 -2.78 -4.40 7.66
CA ILE A 128 -1.35 -4.21 7.88
C ILE A 128 -0.97 -4.64 9.31
N GLU A 129 -0.24 -5.74 9.44
CA GLU A 129 0.39 -6.11 10.71
C GLU A 129 1.62 -5.22 10.92
N HIS A 130 1.51 -4.29 11.88
CA HIS A 130 2.55 -3.28 12.15
C HIS A 130 3.93 -3.91 12.37
N ARG A 131 4.93 -3.46 11.61
CA ARG A 131 6.31 -3.95 11.56
C ARG A 131 6.49 -5.42 11.16
N ARG A 132 5.45 -6.03 10.57
CA ARG A 132 5.50 -7.40 10.05
C ARG A 132 5.13 -7.49 8.57
N THR A 133 4.10 -6.76 8.13
CA THR A 133 3.70 -6.65 6.72
C THR A 133 3.74 -5.20 6.22
N GLY A 134 4.22 -4.28 7.05
CA GLY A 134 4.28 -2.87 6.77
C GLY A 134 4.22 -2.04 8.05
N TYR A 135 3.79 -0.80 7.94
CA TYR A 135 3.73 0.14 9.05
C TYR A 135 2.35 0.82 9.14
N VAL A 136 1.77 0.81 10.33
CA VAL A 136 0.53 1.53 10.63
C VAL A 136 0.89 2.79 11.40
N ALA A 137 0.79 3.93 10.72
CA ALA A 137 1.05 5.26 11.28
C ALA A 137 -0.17 5.82 12.02
N ASN A 138 0.06 6.73 12.96
CA ASN A 138 -1.00 7.45 13.64
C ASN A 138 -1.85 8.26 12.66
N PHE A 139 -3.15 8.30 12.91
CA PHE A 139 -4.10 8.97 12.03
C PHE A 139 -3.78 10.46 11.86
N LYS A 140 -3.69 10.91 10.60
CA LYS A 140 -3.36 12.28 10.21
C LYS A 140 -1.97 12.78 10.69
N ASP A 141 -1.05 11.89 10.95
CA ASP A 141 0.31 12.22 11.37
C ASP A 141 1.31 11.94 10.24
N SER A 142 1.64 12.98 9.46
CA SER A 142 2.63 12.88 8.38
C SER A 142 4.06 12.58 8.90
N ALA A 143 4.38 12.95 10.14
CA ALA A 143 5.69 12.66 10.70
C ALA A 143 5.83 11.17 11.03
N ASP A 144 4.79 10.56 11.59
CA ASP A 144 4.76 9.12 11.84
C ASP A 144 4.66 8.33 10.52
N LEU A 145 3.93 8.86 9.52
CA LEU A 145 3.91 8.29 8.18
C LEU A 145 5.31 8.27 7.54
N ALA A 146 6.06 9.38 7.64
CA ALA A 146 7.44 9.46 7.18
C ALA A 146 8.37 8.49 7.93
N THR A 147 8.19 8.33 9.24
CA THR A 147 8.90 7.33 10.07
C THR A 147 8.63 5.92 9.55
N GLY A 148 7.38 5.58 9.27
CA GLY A 148 7.02 4.28 8.70
C GLY A 148 7.62 4.03 7.33
N MET A 149 7.64 5.05 6.48
CA MET A 149 8.27 4.98 5.16
C MET A 149 9.78 4.77 5.28
N ASN A 150 10.46 5.51 6.16
CA ASN A 150 11.89 5.33 6.43
C ASN A 150 12.19 3.91 6.93
N TRP A 151 11.39 3.43 7.89
CA TRP A 151 11.57 2.09 8.43
C TRP A 151 11.51 1.02 7.33
N VAL A 152 10.54 1.09 6.41
CA VAL A 152 10.45 0.13 5.29
C VAL A 152 11.64 0.25 4.34
N LEU A 153 12.09 1.47 4.02
CA LEU A 153 13.14 1.71 3.03
C LEU A 153 14.55 1.38 3.52
N GLN A 154 14.83 1.60 4.81
CA GLN A 154 16.18 1.63 5.36
C GLN A 154 16.45 0.56 6.42
N GLU A 155 15.45 0.18 7.22
CA GLU A 155 15.66 -0.61 8.43
C GLU A 155 15.14 -2.04 8.31
N ALA A 156 14.06 -2.25 7.55
CA ALA A 156 13.38 -3.52 7.49
C ALA A 156 14.01 -4.48 6.47
N ASP A 157 13.92 -5.78 6.76
CA ASP A 157 14.19 -6.83 5.79
C ASP A 157 13.01 -6.92 4.80
N THR A 158 13.22 -6.36 3.61
CA THR A 158 12.18 -6.26 2.57
C THR A 158 11.75 -7.63 2.03
N GLU A 159 12.62 -8.63 2.03
CA GLU A 159 12.29 -9.99 1.60
C GLU A 159 11.38 -10.68 2.63
N GLN A 160 11.70 -10.53 3.90
CA GLN A 160 10.88 -11.04 4.99
C GLN A 160 9.52 -10.36 5.03
N LEU A 161 9.46 -9.03 4.87
CA LEU A 161 8.20 -8.29 4.78
C LEU A 161 7.35 -8.76 3.60
N GLY A 162 7.96 -8.91 2.41
CA GLY A 162 7.26 -9.37 1.22
C GLY A 162 6.66 -10.77 1.39
N SER A 163 7.42 -11.70 1.95
CA SER A 163 6.95 -13.05 2.26
C SER A 163 5.80 -13.05 3.27
N ALA A 164 5.87 -12.20 4.30
CA ALA A 164 4.81 -12.05 5.29
C ALA A 164 3.54 -11.44 4.68
N CYS A 165 3.67 -10.48 3.75
CA CYS A 165 2.55 -9.89 3.00
C CYS A 165 1.79 -10.97 2.22
N VAL A 166 2.49 -11.74 1.38
CA VAL A 166 1.90 -12.81 0.57
C VAL A 166 1.20 -13.84 1.47
N SER A 167 1.87 -14.27 2.55
CA SER A 167 1.32 -15.23 3.51
C SER A 167 0.05 -14.72 4.19
N LYS A 168 0.00 -13.43 4.57
CA LYS A 168 -1.18 -12.81 5.16
C LYS A 168 -2.37 -12.81 4.19
N VAL A 169 -2.13 -12.39 2.93
CA VAL A 169 -3.20 -12.35 1.91
C VAL A 169 -3.72 -13.76 1.63
N ALA A 170 -2.85 -14.74 1.45
CA ALA A 170 -3.26 -16.12 1.21
C ALA A 170 -4.13 -16.66 2.35
N ARG A 171 -3.74 -16.40 3.60
CA ARG A 171 -4.44 -16.89 4.79
C ARG A 171 -5.77 -16.16 5.03
N CYS A 172 -5.82 -14.84 4.82
CA CYS A 172 -6.94 -14.01 5.28
C CYS A 172 -7.89 -13.58 4.17
N TYR A 173 -7.40 -13.40 2.94
CA TYR A 173 -8.14 -12.73 1.87
C TYR A 173 -8.24 -13.55 0.58
N SER A 174 -7.69 -14.76 0.51
CA SER A 174 -7.92 -15.64 -0.64
C SER A 174 -9.40 -16.03 -0.74
N GLY A 175 -9.89 -16.24 -1.96
CA GLY A 175 -11.28 -16.66 -2.19
C GLY A 175 -11.64 -17.90 -1.38
N GLN A 176 -10.72 -18.87 -1.26
CA GLN A 176 -10.92 -20.07 -0.44
C GLN A 176 -11.06 -19.73 1.05
N SER A 177 -10.17 -18.90 1.61
CA SER A 177 -10.22 -18.52 3.03
C SER A 177 -11.47 -17.73 3.38
N VAL A 178 -11.91 -16.86 2.48
CA VAL A 178 -13.16 -16.09 2.64
C VAL A 178 -14.37 -17.02 2.58
N ALA A 179 -14.44 -17.92 1.59
CA ALA A 179 -15.53 -18.88 1.46
C ALA A 179 -15.66 -19.79 2.71
N MET A 180 -14.53 -20.29 3.23
CA MET A 180 -14.53 -21.12 4.44
C MET A 180 -15.10 -20.36 5.66
N ARG A 181 -14.75 -19.10 5.87
CA ARG A 181 -15.32 -18.27 6.94
C ARG A 181 -16.83 -18.07 6.80
N TYR A 182 -17.34 -17.88 5.59
CA TYR A 182 -18.79 -17.83 5.36
C TYR A 182 -19.46 -19.14 5.71
N ILE A 183 -18.87 -20.29 5.34
CA ILE A 183 -19.39 -21.62 5.68
C ILE A 183 -19.43 -21.82 7.20
N GLU A 184 -18.40 -21.40 7.92
CA GLU A 184 -18.34 -21.46 9.39
C GLU A 184 -19.50 -20.66 10.01
N VAL A 185 -19.69 -19.40 9.60
CA VAL A 185 -20.82 -18.56 10.08
C VAL A 185 -22.17 -19.20 9.77
N TYR A 186 -22.37 -19.76 8.58
CA TYR A 186 -23.62 -20.45 8.25
C TYR A 186 -23.85 -21.69 9.11
N ASN A 187 -22.83 -22.47 9.38
CA ASN A 187 -22.93 -23.66 10.24
C ASN A 187 -23.27 -23.27 11.69
N GLU A 188 -22.67 -22.20 12.22
CA GLU A 188 -22.99 -21.68 13.55
C GLU A 188 -24.46 -21.25 13.64
N LEU A 189 -24.95 -20.50 12.64
CA LEU A 189 -26.36 -20.05 12.59
C LEU A 189 -27.33 -21.22 12.50
N ILE A 190 -27.03 -22.26 11.72
CA ILE A 190 -27.84 -23.49 11.61
C ILE A 190 -27.86 -24.23 12.95
N ALA A 191 -26.72 -24.33 13.64
CA ALA A 191 -26.63 -24.96 14.95
C ALA A 191 -27.50 -24.19 15.99
N LEU A 192 -27.39 -22.86 16.04
CA LEU A 192 -28.19 -22.01 16.94
C LEU A 192 -29.70 -22.19 16.70
N LYS A 193 -30.14 -22.28 15.44
CA LYS A 193 -31.55 -22.48 15.10
C LYS A 193 -32.10 -23.79 15.65
N ARG A 194 -31.31 -24.83 15.85
CA ARG A 194 -31.74 -26.13 16.43
C ARG A 194 -32.04 -26.05 17.94
N TYR A 195 -31.59 -24.99 18.63
CA TYR A 195 -31.83 -24.77 20.05
C TYR A 195 -33.02 -23.84 20.33
N ILE A 196 -33.62 -23.23 19.28
CA ILE A 196 -34.73 -22.27 19.40
C ILE A 196 -36.07 -22.92 19.04
N VAL A 197 -36.07 -24.16 18.58
CA VAL A 197 -37.24 -25.01 18.35
C VAL A 197 -37.28 -26.09 19.41
#